data_c77548a8e182768cc0947bc2955fa7a1
#
_entry.id   c77548a8e182768cc0947bc2955fa7a1
#
_cell.length_a   1.000
_cell.length_b   1.000
_cell.length_c   1.000
_cell.angle_alpha   90.00
_cell.angle_beta   90.00
_cell.angle_gamma   90.00
#
_symmetry.space_group_name_H-M   'P 1'
#
loop_
_entity.id
_entity.type
_entity.pdbx_description
1 polymer ?
#
loop_
_entity_poly.entity_id
_entity_poly.type
_entity_poly.pdbx_seq_one_letter_code
_entity_poly.pdbx_strand_id
1 'polypeptide(L)'
;MSDETKIRKTFAHNLNHYLALRQRTQKDLANYIGVSGTTITNWVKGYKMPRMDKIDQICTFLNISRNDLLIESNSLNKNTSDTFTFSDKEVELIKKYRCLTPEGKATVDAVIDVQYEVVKPRIKNDEAI
;
A
#
# COMPACT_ATOMS: atom_id res chain seq x y z
N MET A 1 -10.75 17.00 17.24
CA MET A 1 -9.50 17.69 17.24
C MET A 1 -8.31 16.79 16.98
N SER A 2 -8.20 15.76 17.77
CA SER A 2 -7.12 14.77 17.58
C SER A 2 -7.19 14.09 16.22
N ASP A 3 -8.39 13.88 15.69
CA ASP A 3 -8.56 13.22 14.40
C ASP A 3 -8.00 14.04 13.24
N GLU A 4 -8.24 15.34 13.23
CA GLU A 4 -7.69 16.20 12.19
C GLU A 4 -6.18 16.25 12.25
N THR A 5 -5.64 16.37 13.47
CA THR A 5 -4.19 16.38 13.66
C THR A 5 -3.58 15.08 13.21
N LYS A 6 -4.21 13.96 13.55
CA LYS A 6 -3.72 12.64 13.16
C LYS A 6 -3.73 12.48 11.65
N ILE A 7 -4.80 12.92 11.00
CA ILE A 7 -4.92 12.82 9.54
C ILE A 7 -3.82 13.64 8.87
N ARG A 8 -3.60 14.87 9.35
CA ARG A 8 -2.56 15.73 8.79
C ARG A 8 -1.17 15.11 8.97
N LYS A 9 -0.91 14.51 10.12
CA LYS A 9 0.39 13.86 10.37
C LYS A 9 0.56 12.63 9.50
N THR A 10 -0.49 11.84 9.35
CA THR A 10 -0.46 10.65 8.49
C THR A 10 -0.22 11.06 7.04
N PHE A 11 -0.95 12.06 6.57
CA PHE A 11 -0.77 12.58 5.23
C PHE A 11 0.66 13.06 5.01
N ALA A 12 1.19 13.85 5.94
CA ALA A 12 2.54 14.39 5.84
C ALA A 12 3.58 13.28 5.78
N HIS A 13 3.44 12.29 6.64
CA HIS A 13 4.36 11.15 6.67
C HIS A 13 4.34 10.40 5.34
N ASN A 14 3.14 10.10 4.86
CA ASN A 14 2.98 9.37 3.61
C ASN A 14 3.47 10.17 2.41
N LEU A 15 3.18 11.47 2.39
CA LEU A 15 3.64 12.33 1.31
C LEU A 15 5.16 12.33 1.22
N ASN A 16 5.84 12.52 2.35
CA ASN A 16 7.29 12.48 2.39
C ASN A 16 7.83 11.12 1.94
N HIS A 17 7.17 10.05 2.39
CA HIS A 17 7.57 8.70 2.03
C HIS A 17 7.49 8.48 0.52
N TYR A 18 6.38 8.85 -0.10
CA TYR A 18 6.22 8.61 -1.54
C TYR A 18 7.02 9.56 -2.40
N LEU A 19 7.27 10.77 -1.95
CA LEU A 19 8.19 11.66 -2.66
C LEU A 19 9.57 11.04 -2.73
N ALA A 20 10.05 10.53 -1.61
CA ALA A 20 11.35 9.86 -1.57
C ALA A 20 11.36 8.60 -2.41
N LEU A 21 10.30 7.80 -2.29
CA LEU A 21 10.18 6.54 -3.03
C LEU A 21 10.19 6.76 -4.53
N ARG A 22 9.51 7.80 -5.01
CA ARG A 22 9.44 8.14 -6.42
C ARG A 22 10.58 9.03 -6.88
N GLN A 23 11.49 9.39 -5.96
CA GLN A 23 12.62 10.27 -6.25
C GLN A 23 12.16 11.62 -6.79
N ARG A 24 11.12 12.19 -6.16
CA ARG A 24 10.60 13.51 -6.50
C ARG A 24 10.85 14.47 -5.34
N THR A 25 11.02 15.73 -5.68
CA THR A 25 11.25 16.77 -4.68
C THR A 25 9.97 17.52 -4.38
N GLN A 26 9.97 18.28 -3.27
CA GLN A 26 8.86 19.16 -2.96
C GLN A 26 8.67 20.20 -4.04
N LYS A 27 9.76 20.68 -4.62
CA LYS A 27 9.71 21.65 -5.71
C LYS A 27 9.02 21.05 -6.94
N ASP A 28 9.33 19.80 -7.26
CA ASP A 28 8.69 19.11 -8.38
C ASP A 28 7.18 19.06 -8.17
N LEU A 29 6.77 18.72 -6.96
CA LEU A 29 5.37 18.62 -6.63
C LEU A 29 4.68 20.01 -6.71
N ALA A 30 5.33 21.03 -6.16
CA ALA A 30 4.79 22.39 -6.20
C ALA A 30 4.58 22.84 -7.64
N ASN A 31 5.53 22.57 -8.51
CA ASN A 31 5.45 22.92 -9.91
C ASN A 31 4.33 22.17 -10.62
N TYR A 32 4.20 20.88 -10.32
CA TYR A 32 3.17 20.07 -10.96
C TYR A 32 1.77 20.55 -10.60
N ILE A 33 1.54 20.84 -9.33
CA ILE A 33 0.22 21.23 -8.84
C ILE A 33 -0.05 22.70 -9.09
N GLY A 34 1.01 23.52 -9.15
CA GLY A 34 0.88 24.96 -9.34
C GLY A 34 0.63 25.72 -8.06
N VAL A 35 1.26 25.28 -6.98
CA VAL A 35 1.17 25.95 -5.68
C VAL A 35 2.57 26.40 -5.25
N SER A 36 2.60 27.25 -4.23
CA SER A 36 3.88 27.75 -3.73
C SER A 36 4.63 26.69 -2.95
N GLY A 37 5.95 26.89 -2.82
CA GLY A 37 6.75 26.02 -2.00
C GLY A 37 6.33 26.04 -0.54
N THR A 38 5.88 27.20 -0.06
CA THR A 38 5.38 27.32 1.30
C THR A 38 4.17 26.42 1.53
N THR A 39 3.28 26.34 0.55
CA THR A 39 2.12 25.47 0.63
C THR A 39 2.55 24.02 0.78
N ILE A 40 3.51 23.59 -0.05
CA ILE A 40 4.02 22.22 0.03
C ILE A 40 4.69 21.98 1.38
N THR A 41 5.45 22.94 1.86
CA THR A 41 6.10 22.83 3.17
C THR A 41 5.08 22.59 4.28
N ASN A 42 3.97 23.34 4.24
CA ASN A 42 2.92 23.16 5.22
C ASN A 42 2.33 21.75 5.17
N TRP A 43 2.21 21.19 3.97
CA TRP A 43 1.68 19.84 3.81
C TRP A 43 2.66 18.78 4.34
N VAL A 44 3.94 18.90 3.98
CA VAL A 44 4.93 17.88 4.39
C VAL A 44 5.24 17.94 5.87
N LYS A 45 4.97 19.07 6.51
CA LYS A 45 5.16 19.21 7.96
C LYS A 45 3.90 18.89 8.76
N GLY A 46 2.79 18.69 8.07
CA GLY A 46 1.54 18.35 8.74
C GLY A 46 0.82 19.52 9.36
N TYR A 47 1.17 20.74 8.95
CA TYR A 47 0.51 21.94 9.46
C TYR A 47 -0.84 22.17 8.81
N LYS A 48 -0.97 21.80 7.55
CA LYS A 48 -2.20 21.99 6.79
C LYS A 48 -2.45 20.77 5.91
N MET A 49 -3.69 20.66 5.49
CA MET A 49 -4.14 19.55 4.64
C MET A 49 -4.65 20.13 3.32
N PRO A 50 -4.28 19.56 2.18
CA PRO A 50 -4.82 20.01 0.91
C PRO A 50 -6.26 19.57 0.74
N ARG A 51 -6.98 20.23 -0.16
CA ARG A 51 -8.32 19.81 -0.54
C ARG A 51 -8.25 18.55 -1.37
N MET A 52 -9.39 17.88 -1.52
CA MET A 52 -9.44 16.59 -2.20
C MET A 52 -8.97 16.68 -3.65
N ASP A 53 -9.26 17.77 -4.36
CA ASP A 53 -8.78 17.93 -5.73
C ASP A 53 -7.27 17.99 -5.80
N LYS A 54 -6.63 18.61 -4.81
CA LYS A 54 -5.16 18.64 -4.74
C LYS A 54 -4.61 17.29 -4.36
N ILE A 55 -5.30 16.58 -3.48
CA ILE A 55 -4.91 15.20 -3.12
C ILE A 55 -4.92 14.32 -4.36
N ASP A 56 -5.94 14.44 -5.20
CA ASP A 56 -6.01 13.70 -6.45
C ASP A 56 -4.83 14.01 -7.36
N GLN A 57 -4.45 15.28 -7.44
CA GLN A 57 -3.30 15.68 -8.24
C GLN A 57 -2.00 15.09 -7.70
N ILE A 58 -1.86 15.09 -6.38
CA ILE A 58 -0.69 14.47 -5.74
C ILE A 58 -0.65 12.99 -6.06
N CYS A 59 -1.77 12.30 -5.94
CA CYS A 59 -1.85 10.88 -6.24
C CYS A 59 -1.46 10.59 -7.68
N THR A 60 -1.94 11.40 -8.61
CA THR A 60 -1.57 11.24 -10.03
C THR A 60 -0.08 11.46 -10.23
N PHE A 61 0.46 12.49 -9.60
CA PHE A 61 1.88 12.80 -9.71
C PHE A 61 2.76 11.67 -9.19
N LEU A 62 2.38 11.09 -8.07
CA LEU A 62 3.15 10.03 -7.42
C LEU A 62 2.72 8.63 -7.86
N ASN A 63 1.67 8.53 -8.66
CA ASN A 63 1.13 7.26 -9.14
C ASN A 63 0.76 6.35 -7.97
N ILE A 64 -0.03 6.89 -7.06
CA ILE A 64 -0.53 6.17 -5.88
C ILE A 64 -2.03 6.43 -5.74
N SER A 65 -2.68 5.70 -4.83
CA SER A 65 -4.09 5.91 -4.56
C SER A 65 -4.28 6.88 -3.39
N ARG A 66 -5.51 7.37 -3.23
CA ARG A 66 -5.85 8.21 -2.07
C ARG A 66 -5.58 7.47 -0.77
N ASN A 67 -5.89 6.18 -0.72
CA ASN A 67 -5.66 5.37 0.46
C ASN A 67 -4.19 5.34 0.83
N ASP A 68 -3.31 5.25 -0.16
CA ASP A 68 -1.87 5.26 0.09
C ASP A 68 -1.43 6.53 0.81
N LEU A 69 -2.06 7.66 0.48
CA LEU A 69 -1.72 8.93 1.10
C LEU A 69 -2.39 9.15 2.46
N LEU A 70 -3.64 8.72 2.58
CA LEU A 70 -4.47 9.11 3.70
C LEU A 70 -4.55 8.08 4.81
N ILE A 71 -4.18 6.85 4.54
CA ILE A 71 -4.25 5.78 5.51
C ILE A 71 -2.85 5.46 6.03
N GLU A 72 -2.75 5.33 7.34
CA GLU A 72 -1.50 4.99 7.98
C GLU A 72 -1.08 3.58 7.59
N SER A 73 0.17 3.43 7.15
CA SER A 73 0.68 2.13 6.71
C SER A 73 0.59 1.07 7.80
N ASN A 74 0.87 1.47 9.02
CA ASN A 74 0.79 0.53 10.15
C ASN A 74 -0.63 0.07 10.39
N SER A 75 -1.60 0.99 10.27
CA SER A 75 -3.00 0.64 10.42
C SER A 75 -3.45 -0.31 9.31
N LEU A 76 -3.00 -0.04 8.10
CA LEU A 76 -3.31 -0.90 6.97
C LEU A 76 -2.71 -2.28 7.18
N ASN A 77 -1.48 -2.34 7.67
CA ASN A 77 -0.83 -3.61 7.97
C ASN A 77 -1.57 -4.38 9.05
N LYS A 78 -2.06 -3.69 10.06
CA LYS A 78 -2.85 -4.33 11.12
C LYS A 78 -4.14 -4.91 10.57
N ASN A 79 -4.81 -4.17 9.71
CA ASN A 79 -6.03 -4.65 9.07
C ASN A 79 -5.73 -5.86 8.20
N THR A 80 -4.61 -5.80 7.48
CA THR A 80 -4.18 -6.90 6.65
C THR A 80 -3.82 -8.11 7.49
N SER A 81 -3.22 -7.91 8.66
CA SER A 81 -2.81 -9.02 9.50
C SER A 81 -4.00 -9.82 10.00
N ASP A 82 -5.14 -9.18 10.20
CA ASP A 82 -6.35 -9.91 10.57
C ASP A 82 -6.81 -10.87 9.48
N THR A 83 -6.51 -10.52 8.23
CA THR A 83 -6.96 -11.29 7.07
C THR A 83 -5.83 -12.07 6.42
N PHE A 84 -4.64 -11.49 6.36
CA PHE A 84 -3.51 -12.05 5.62
C PHE A 84 -2.26 -12.17 6.48
N THR A 85 -2.42 -12.59 7.74
CA THR A 85 -1.27 -12.84 8.57
C THR A 85 -0.57 -14.10 8.08
N PHE A 86 0.72 -13.99 7.79
CA PHE A 86 1.51 -15.12 7.33
C PHE A 86 2.31 -15.66 8.51
N SER A 87 2.27 -16.97 8.67
CA SER A 87 3.11 -17.64 9.65
C SER A 87 4.56 -17.63 9.18
N ASP A 88 5.49 -17.86 10.11
CA ASP A 88 6.91 -17.92 9.77
C ASP A 88 7.16 -18.99 8.71
N LYS A 89 6.46 -20.10 8.81
CA LYS A 89 6.57 -21.18 7.83
C LYS A 89 6.13 -20.74 6.45
N GLU A 90 5.04 -19.98 6.38
CA GLU A 90 4.54 -19.49 5.11
C GLU A 90 5.50 -18.49 4.47
N VAL A 91 6.09 -17.61 5.28
CA VAL A 91 7.09 -16.67 4.79
C VAL A 91 8.30 -17.43 4.25
N GLU A 92 8.73 -18.46 4.96
CA GLU A 92 9.85 -19.25 4.52
C GLU A 92 9.56 -20.00 3.23
N LEU A 93 8.34 -20.52 3.08
CA LEU A 93 7.93 -21.16 1.85
C LEU A 93 7.98 -20.22 0.66
N ILE A 94 7.53 -18.98 0.87
CA ILE A 94 7.57 -17.96 -0.19
C ILE A 94 9.00 -17.67 -0.60
N LYS A 95 9.90 -17.54 0.37
CA LYS A 95 11.31 -17.30 0.08
C LYS A 95 11.91 -18.43 -0.72
N LYS A 96 11.63 -19.67 -0.33
CA LYS A 96 12.11 -20.84 -1.04
C LYS A 96 11.55 -20.92 -2.45
N TYR A 97 10.26 -20.63 -2.58
CA TYR A 97 9.59 -20.62 -3.89
C TYR A 97 10.27 -19.65 -4.84
N ARG A 98 10.59 -18.45 -4.36
CA ARG A 98 11.24 -17.42 -5.18
C ARG A 98 12.62 -17.83 -5.66
N CYS A 99 13.27 -18.73 -4.94
CA CYS A 99 14.60 -19.23 -5.31
C CYS A 99 14.56 -20.36 -6.32
N LEU A 100 13.39 -20.91 -6.59
CA LEU A 100 13.27 -22.03 -7.50
C LEU A 100 13.48 -21.62 -8.95
N THR A 101 13.92 -22.60 -9.76
CA THR A 101 13.97 -22.40 -11.21
C THR A 101 12.55 -22.30 -11.75
N PRO A 102 12.36 -21.77 -12.98
CA PRO A 102 11.02 -21.73 -13.57
C PRO A 102 10.36 -23.10 -13.63
N GLU A 103 11.15 -24.15 -13.89
CA GLU A 103 10.63 -25.51 -13.91
C GLU A 103 10.20 -25.96 -12.52
N GLY A 104 11.00 -25.63 -11.49
CA GLY A 104 10.66 -25.94 -10.12
C GLY A 104 9.39 -25.23 -9.67
N LYS A 105 9.23 -23.97 -10.07
CA LYS A 105 8.02 -23.23 -9.75
C LYS A 105 6.80 -23.85 -10.40
N ALA A 106 6.92 -24.27 -11.64
CA ALA A 106 5.82 -24.93 -12.35
C ALA A 106 5.42 -26.22 -11.65
N THR A 107 6.38 -27.00 -11.18
CA THR A 107 6.11 -28.23 -10.44
C THR A 107 5.36 -27.94 -9.14
N VAL A 108 5.82 -26.93 -8.39
CA VAL A 108 5.17 -26.56 -7.14
C VAL A 108 3.75 -26.05 -7.41
N ASP A 109 3.59 -25.22 -8.42
CA ASP A 109 2.28 -24.69 -8.79
C ASP A 109 1.31 -25.81 -9.13
N ALA A 110 1.77 -26.82 -9.87
CA ALA A 110 0.94 -27.96 -10.22
C ALA A 110 0.49 -28.73 -8.98
N VAL A 111 1.40 -28.94 -8.03
CA VAL A 111 1.06 -29.63 -6.79
C VAL A 111 0.05 -28.83 -5.98
N ILE A 112 0.24 -27.50 -5.90
CA ILE A 112 -0.68 -26.65 -5.18
C ILE A 112 -2.06 -26.70 -5.81
N ASP A 113 -2.15 -26.65 -7.12
CA ASP A 113 -3.42 -26.72 -7.84
C ASP A 113 -4.14 -28.02 -7.56
N VAL A 114 -3.42 -29.14 -7.60
CA VAL A 114 -4.00 -30.45 -7.33
C VAL A 114 -4.55 -30.51 -5.91
N GLN A 115 -3.77 -30.05 -4.94
CA GLN A 115 -4.20 -30.05 -3.55
C GLN A 115 -5.36 -29.11 -3.31
N TYR A 116 -5.35 -27.97 -3.96
CA TYR A 116 -6.42 -27.00 -3.83
C TYR A 116 -7.74 -27.56 -4.36
N GLU A 117 -7.69 -28.28 -5.47
CA GLU A 117 -8.90 -28.89 -6.05
C GLU A 117 -9.56 -29.88 -5.09
N VAL A 118 -8.76 -30.52 -4.23
CA VAL A 118 -9.30 -31.45 -3.25
C VAL A 118 -10.19 -30.74 -2.24
N VAL A 119 -9.82 -29.51 -1.83
CA VAL A 119 -10.57 -28.78 -0.80
C VAL A 119 -11.52 -27.72 -1.37
N LYS A 120 -11.33 -27.34 -2.63
CA LYS A 120 -12.10 -26.30 -3.29
C LYS A 120 -13.62 -26.52 -3.24
N PRO A 121 -14.14 -27.72 -3.50
CA PRO A 121 -15.59 -27.94 -3.43
C PRO A 121 -16.19 -27.61 -2.07
N ARG A 122 -15.43 -27.83 -1.01
CA ARG A 122 -15.86 -27.51 0.34
C ARG A 122 -15.99 -26.01 0.51
N ILE A 123 -15.00 -25.26 0.05
CA ILE A 123 -15.00 -23.80 0.10
C ILE A 123 -16.13 -23.24 -0.76
N LYS A 124 -16.30 -23.80 -1.93
CA LYS A 124 -17.34 -23.37 -2.86
C LYS A 124 -18.73 -23.56 -2.29
N ASN A 125 -18.96 -24.66 -1.59
CA ASN A 125 -20.23 -24.94 -0.94
C ASN A 125 -20.52 -23.88 0.13
N ASP A 126 -19.53 -23.52 0.89
CA ASP A 126 -19.65 -22.47 1.90
C ASP A 126 -20.03 -21.14 1.26
N GLU A 127 -19.43 -20.84 0.14
CA GLU A 127 -19.72 -19.59 -0.58
C GLU A 127 -21.14 -19.60 -1.15
N ALA A 128 -21.63 -20.74 -1.55
CA ALA A 128 -22.97 -20.85 -2.13
C ALA A 128 -24.06 -20.55 -1.13
N ILE A 129 -23.77 -20.64 0.12
CA ILE A 129 -24.72 -20.34 1.19
C ILE A 129 -24.75 -18.84 1.44
#